data_fd1e0057727bae32763e6ce03b1ba756
#
_entry.id   fd1e0057727bae32763e6ce03b1ba756
#
_cell.length_a   1.000
_cell.length_b   1.000
_cell.length_c   1.000
_cell.angle_alpha   90.00
_cell.angle_beta   90.00
_cell.angle_gamma   90.00
#
_symmetry.space_group_name_H-M   'P 1'
#
loop_
_entity.id
_entity.type
_entity.pdbx_description
1 polymer ?
#
loop_
_entity_poly.entity_id
_entity_poly.type
_entity_poly.pdbx_seq_one_letter_code
_entity_poly.pdbx_strand_id
1 'polypeptide(L)'
;IAINKMDLVDFSEEKFNIIKGEIEYLASKSEYKGQNLTFIPLSALKGDNVVNKSENTPWYKGETLMHHLEKLDAEDINEVSQTRFPVQTVIRPKTEEYHDFRAYAGKIYGGDFEIGDDVAVLPSQTKSKIKSINFFDKEFARAKRGSSVTITLEDNVNVSRGDMLVKINEEPTIAKQLNATICWMDKEPLQAAQKYYIKHGVNDAQAKITQLSRIIKTDFSGVEKNPSELELNQIGDIQLKLSKPLAFD
;
A
#
# COMPACT_ATOMS: atom_id res chain seq x y z
N ILE A 1 -4.09 8.45 -17.74
CA ILE A 1 -5.07 7.40 -18.12
C ILE A 1 -4.78 6.96 -19.53
N ALA A 2 -4.37 5.70 -19.70
CA ALA A 2 -4.10 5.08 -20.99
C ALA A 2 -5.38 4.40 -21.52
N ILE A 3 -5.99 4.94 -22.59
CA ILE A 3 -7.10 4.31 -23.28
C ILE A 3 -6.51 3.37 -24.32
N ASN A 4 -6.34 2.11 -23.91
CA ASN A 4 -5.64 1.08 -24.69
C ASN A 4 -6.58 0.35 -25.65
N LYS A 5 -5.97 -0.44 -26.56
CA LYS A 5 -6.66 -1.24 -27.58
C LYS A 5 -7.43 -0.40 -28.60
N MET A 6 -6.94 0.80 -28.90
CA MET A 6 -7.55 1.66 -29.92
C MET A 6 -7.57 1.03 -31.32
N ASP A 7 -6.67 0.08 -31.57
CA ASP A 7 -6.65 -0.75 -32.80
C ASP A 7 -7.89 -1.62 -32.99
N LEU A 8 -8.61 -1.98 -31.91
CA LEU A 8 -9.86 -2.74 -32.00
C LEU A 8 -11.10 -1.90 -32.40
N VAL A 9 -10.94 -0.58 -32.36
CA VAL A 9 -11.99 0.39 -32.69
C VAL A 9 -11.53 1.36 -33.78
N ASP A 10 -10.61 0.90 -34.67
CA ASP A 10 -10.06 1.66 -35.78
C ASP A 10 -9.61 3.07 -35.42
N PHE A 11 -9.01 3.21 -34.22
CA PHE A 11 -8.50 4.46 -33.66
C PHE A 11 -9.54 5.61 -33.62
N SER A 12 -10.81 5.28 -33.42
CA SER A 12 -11.93 6.20 -33.43
C SER A 12 -11.81 7.28 -32.34
N GLU A 13 -11.78 8.54 -32.75
CA GLU A 13 -11.84 9.70 -31.85
C GLU A 13 -13.14 9.74 -31.04
N GLU A 14 -14.27 9.35 -31.63
CA GLU A 14 -15.56 9.29 -30.97
C GLU A 14 -15.55 8.33 -29.78
N LYS A 15 -15.02 7.11 -29.98
CA LYS A 15 -14.89 6.11 -28.90
C LYS A 15 -13.96 6.58 -27.79
N PHE A 16 -12.85 7.22 -28.16
CA PHE A 16 -11.94 7.83 -27.19
C PHE A 16 -12.66 8.87 -26.34
N ASN A 17 -13.40 9.81 -26.96
CA ASN A 17 -14.09 10.89 -26.27
C ASN A 17 -15.23 10.38 -25.37
N ILE A 18 -15.95 9.31 -25.76
CA ILE A 18 -16.95 8.66 -24.91
C ILE A 18 -16.30 8.14 -23.63
N ILE A 19 -15.25 7.33 -23.74
CA ILE A 19 -14.54 6.74 -22.58
C ILE A 19 -13.94 7.85 -21.70
N LYS A 20 -13.33 8.86 -22.32
CA LYS A 20 -12.81 10.02 -21.62
C LYS A 20 -13.90 10.71 -20.79
N GLY A 21 -15.04 11.00 -21.39
CA GLY A 21 -16.17 11.64 -20.70
C GLY A 21 -16.73 10.83 -19.54
N GLU A 22 -16.83 9.50 -19.70
CA GLU A 22 -17.24 8.61 -18.60
C GLU A 22 -16.27 8.66 -17.44
N ILE A 23 -14.95 8.62 -17.68
CA ILE A 23 -13.93 8.67 -16.63
C ILE A 23 -13.89 10.06 -15.98
N GLU A 24 -14.01 11.14 -16.75
CA GLU A 24 -14.11 12.51 -16.20
C GLU A 24 -15.35 12.65 -15.29
N TYR A 25 -16.48 12.08 -15.70
CA TYR A 25 -17.68 12.04 -14.87
C TYR A 25 -17.44 11.27 -13.57
N LEU A 26 -16.83 10.07 -13.63
CA LEU A 26 -16.50 9.29 -12.43
C LEU A 26 -15.53 10.06 -11.52
N ALA A 27 -14.49 10.67 -12.08
CA ALA A 27 -13.53 11.48 -11.32
C ALA A 27 -14.22 12.67 -10.61
N SER A 28 -15.20 13.29 -11.25
CA SER A 28 -15.98 14.39 -10.65
C SER A 28 -16.82 13.96 -9.44
N LYS A 29 -17.17 12.67 -9.33
CA LYS A 29 -17.90 12.07 -8.20
C LYS A 29 -16.97 11.61 -7.07
N SER A 30 -15.67 11.46 -7.35
CA SER A 30 -14.69 11.06 -6.38
C SER A 30 -14.50 12.14 -5.30
N GLU A 31 -14.17 11.72 -4.09
CA GLU A 31 -13.77 12.61 -2.99
C GLU A 31 -12.39 13.24 -3.22
N TYR A 32 -11.58 12.65 -4.10
CA TYR A 32 -10.26 13.16 -4.48
C TYR A 32 -10.40 14.30 -5.48
N LYS A 33 -10.39 15.54 -4.96
CA LYS A 33 -10.45 16.76 -5.78
C LYS A 33 -9.05 17.20 -6.19
N GLY A 34 -8.95 17.81 -7.39
CA GLY A 34 -7.69 18.39 -7.88
C GLY A 34 -6.77 17.42 -8.60
N GLN A 35 -7.26 16.28 -9.06
CA GLN A 35 -6.50 15.37 -9.90
C GLN A 35 -6.29 15.97 -11.30
N ASN A 36 -5.05 15.98 -11.77
CA ASN A 36 -4.73 16.27 -13.17
C ASN A 36 -4.91 14.99 -14.00
N LEU A 37 -5.96 14.96 -14.81
CA LEU A 37 -6.26 13.82 -15.66
C LEU A 37 -5.69 14.03 -17.06
N THR A 38 -4.73 13.22 -17.46
CA THR A 38 -4.21 13.16 -18.82
C THR A 38 -4.68 11.87 -19.49
N PHE A 39 -5.27 11.98 -20.68
CA PHE A 39 -5.79 10.85 -21.44
C PHE A 39 -4.94 10.61 -22.67
N ILE A 40 -4.47 9.39 -22.87
CA ILE A 40 -3.62 9.00 -23.98
C ILE A 40 -4.27 7.83 -24.72
N PRO A 41 -4.69 8.02 -26.00
CA PRO A 41 -5.16 6.91 -26.83
C PRO A 41 -3.97 6.09 -27.29
N LEU A 42 -3.97 4.79 -27.07
CA LEU A 42 -2.84 3.96 -27.48
C LEU A 42 -3.25 2.55 -27.93
N SER A 43 -2.37 1.90 -28.66
CA SER A 43 -2.35 0.46 -28.84
C SER A 43 -1.03 -0.10 -28.35
N ALA A 44 -1.04 -0.73 -27.17
CA ALA A 44 0.16 -1.36 -26.63
C ALA A 44 0.66 -2.51 -27.52
N LEU A 45 -0.25 -3.19 -28.22
CA LEU A 45 0.08 -4.29 -29.14
C LEU A 45 0.83 -3.80 -30.39
N LYS A 46 0.39 -2.68 -30.97
CA LYS A 46 0.98 -2.10 -32.19
C LYS A 46 2.03 -1.02 -31.91
N GLY A 47 2.14 -0.56 -30.66
CA GLY A 47 3.08 0.49 -30.26
C GLY A 47 2.59 1.93 -30.50
N ASP A 48 1.34 2.11 -30.99
CA ASP A 48 0.79 3.44 -31.27
C ASP A 48 0.69 4.29 -30.01
N ASN A 49 1.27 5.49 -30.04
CA ASN A 49 1.35 6.45 -28.94
C ASN A 49 2.00 5.92 -27.66
N VAL A 50 2.76 4.82 -27.72
CA VAL A 50 3.52 4.31 -26.58
C VAL A 50 4.85 5.09 -26.49
N VAL A 51 5.73 4.95 -27.47
CA VAL A 51 7.02 5.67 -27.56
C VAL A 51 6.92 6.78 -28.61
N ASN A 52 6.44 6.46 -29.79
CA ASN A 52 6.30 7.37 -30.92
C ASN A 52 4.83 7.75 -31.13
N LYS A 53 4.61 8.96 -31.66
CA LYS A 53 3.27 9.39 -32.06
C LYS A 53 2.74 8.51 -33.19
N SER A 54 1.47 8.12 -33.09
CA SER A 54 0.80 7.31 -34.06
C SER A 54 0.26 8.13 -35.21
N GLU A 55 0.47 7.66 -36.44
CA GLU A 55 -0.18 8.20 -37.64
C GLU A 55 -1.67 7.85 -37.69
N ASN A 56 -2.10 6.80 -36.98
CA ASN A 56 -3.48 6.34 -36.91
C ASN A 56 -4.37 7.25 -36.02
N THR A 57 -3.77 8.14 -35.24
CA THR A 57 -4.49 9.10 -34.36
C THR A 57 -4.13 10.55 -34.68
N PRO A 58 -4.36 11.03 -35.94
CA PRO A 58 -3.97 12.39 -36.34
C PRO A 58 -4.72 13.49 -35.55
N TRP A 59 -5.85 13.17 -34.97
CA TRP A 59 -6.67 14.03 -34.12
C TRP A 59 -6.06 14.24 -32.72
N TYR A 60 -5.22 13.29 -32.25
CA TYR A 60 -4.57 13.39 -30.94
C TYR A 60 -3.31 14.26 -31.00
N LYS A 61 -3.32 15.38 -30.28
CA LYS A 61 -2.20 16.34 -30.24
C LYS A 61 -1.36 16.24 -28.98
N GLY A 62 -1.74 15.35 -28.04
CA GLY A 62 -1.03 15.17 -26.78
C GLY A 62 0.32 14.47 -26.92
N GLU A 63 0.90 14.12 -25.77
CA GLU A 63 2.18 13.43 -25.65
C GLU A 63 1.98 11.91 -25.74
N THR A 64 3.07 11.19 -26.07
CA THR A 64 3.08 9.73 -26.00
C THR A 64 3.16 9.28 -24.53
N LEU A 65 2.83 8.02 -24.27
CA LEU A 65 2.85 7.48 -22.90
C LEU A 65 4.24 7.62 -22.24
N MET A 66 5.30 7.21 -22.95
CA MET A 66 6.66 7.29 -22.39
C MET A 66 7.09 8.71 -22.12
N HIS A 67 6.84 9.63 -23.05
CA HIS A 67 7.21 11.01 -22.88
C HIS A 67 6.45 11.67 -21.70
N HIS A 68 5.17 11.31 -21.52
CA HIS A 68 4.41 11.77 -20.37
C HIS A 68 5.00 11.24 -19.05
N LEU A 69 5.33 9.93 -18.99
CA LEU A 69 5.91 9.32 -17.79
C LEU A 69 7.29 9.90 -17.43
N GLU A 70 8.12 10.21 -18.43
CA GLU A 70 9.45 10.79 -18.21
C GLU A 70 9.40 12.23 -17.66
N LYS A 71 8.30 12.94 -17.88
CA LYS A 71 8.08 14.31 -17.39
C LYS A 71 7.42 14.37 -16.00
N LEU A 72 6.85 13.28 -15.55
CA LEU A 72 6.24 13.25 -14.23
C LEU A 72 7.34 13.36 -13.17
N ASP A 73 7.30 14.43 -12.40
CA ASP A 73 8.09 14.51 -11.19
C ASP A 73 7.56 13.46 -10.21
N ALA A 74 8.42 12.50 -9.88
CA ALA A 74 8.16 11.58 -8.79
C ALA A 74 8.46 12.30 -7.46
N GLU A 75 7.73 13.38 -7.19
CA GLU A 75 7.75 13.97 -5.86
C GLU A 75 7.21 12.91 -4.88
N ASP A 76 8.03 12.56 -3.90
CA ASP A 76 7.54 11.87 -2.72
C ASP A 76 6.41 12.73 -2.16
N ILE A 77 5.19 12.24 -2.23
CA ILE A 77 4.07 12.86 -1.53
C ILE A 77 4.48 12.81 -0.07
N ASN A 78 4.98 13.94 0.43
CA ASN A 78 5.39 14.15 1.81
C ASN A 78 4.15 14.27 2.69
N GLU A 79 3.30 13.26 2.67
CA GLU A 79 2.44 13.04 3.81
C GLU A 79 3.36 12.66 4.96
N VAL A 80 3.48 13.56 5.94
CA VAL A 80 4.14 13.30 7.22
C VAL A 80 3.34 12.20 7.88
N SER A 81 3.64 10.97 7.52
CA SER A 81 3.06 9.81 8.17
C SER A 81 3.97 9.38 9.31
N GLN A 82 3.38 8.82 10.33
CA GLN A 82 4.06 8.32 11.51
C GLN A 82 5.07 7.25 11.13
N THR A 83 6.21 7.24 11.82
CA THR A 83 7.34 6.36 11.49
C THR A 83 7.06 4.93 11.90
N ARG A 84 7.24 3.97 10.98
CA ARG A 84 6.96 2.55 11.16
C ARG A 84 8.12 1.69 10.66
N PHE A 85 8.56 0.74 11.47
CA PHE A 85 9.57 -0.24 11.10
C PHE A 85 9.10 -1.65 11.44
N PRO A 86 8.39 -2.34 10.54
CA PRO A 86 8.05 -3.73 10.70
C PRO A 86 9.30 -4.60 10.66
N VAL A 87 9.54 -5.38 11.69
CA VAL A 87 10.70 -6.28 11.78
C VAL A 87 10.48 -7.50 10.87
N GLN A 88 11.26 -7.58 9.81
CA GLN A 88 11.21 -8.67 8.84
C GLN A 88 12.09 -9.86 9.27
N THR A 89 13.24 -9.56 9.87
CA THR A 89 14.20 -10.58 10.28
C THR A 89 14.94 -10.11 11.54
N VAL A 90 15.18 -11.05 12.45
CA VAL A 90 16.04 -10.84 13.62
C VAL A 90 17.39 -11.49 13.33
N ILE A 91 18.44 -10.70 13.36
CA ILE A 91 19.82 -11.16 13.12
C ILE A 91 20.45 -11.46 14.48
N ARG A 92 20.81 -12.73 14.69
CA ARG A 92 21.53 -13.23 15.88
C ARG A 92 22.63 -14.16 15.40
N PRO A 93 23.87 -13.67 15.27
CA PRO A 93 24.99 -14.54 14.98
C PRO A 93 25.18 -15.59 16.08
N LYS A 94 25.50 -16.81 15.70
CA LYS A 94 25.72 -17.92 16.65
C LYS A 94 27.20 -18.14 16.93
N THR A 95 28.02 -17.07 16.85
CA THR A 95 29.45 -17.12 17.11
C THR A 95 29.74 -16.62 18.53
N GLU A 96 30.78 -17.14 19.18
CA GLU A 96 31.16 -16.73 20.52
C GLU A 96 31.48 -15.23 20.62
N GLU A 97 32.02 -14.66 19.55
CA GLU A 97 32.38 -13.23 19.46
C GLU A 97 31.16 -12.29 19.47
N TYR A 98 29.99 -12.76 18.98
CA TYR A 98 28.74 -11.97 18.86
C TYR A 98 27.59 -12.55 19.65
N HIS A 99 27.88 -13.21 20.78
CA HIS A 99 26.90 -13.92 21.61
C HIS A 99 25.67 -13.06 21.98
N ASP A 100 25.86 -11.78 22.29
CA ASP A 100 24.81 -10.84 22.69
C ASP A 100 24.34 -9.90 21.56
N PHE A 101 24.89 -10.04 20.36
CA PHE A 101 24.50 -9.18 19.25
C PHE A 101 23.10 -9.50 18.77
N ARG A 102 22.25 -8.47 18.74
CA ARG A 102 20.91 -8.52 18.18
C ARG A 102 20.67 -7.32 17.29
N ALA A 103 20.25 -7.60 16.07
CA ALA A 103 19.87 -6.58 15.12
C ALA A 103 18.56 -6.94 14.43
N TYR A 104 17.84 -5.94 14.03
CA TYR A 104 16.50 -6.04 13.46
C TYR A 104 16.51 -5.48 12.06
N ALA A 105 16.27 -6.33 11.06
CA ALA A 105 16.23 -5.92 9.66
C ALA A 105 14.79 -5.69 9.20
N GLY A 106 14.57 -4.60 8.46
CA GLY A 106 13.27 -4.21 7.95
C GLY A 106 13.35 -3.03 6.99
N LYS A 107 12.19 -2.54 6.57
CA LYS A 107 12.05 -1.34 5.75
C LYS A 107 11.32 -0.27 6.54
N ILE A 108 11.77 0.98 6.43
CA ILE A 108 11.16 2.13 7.07
C ILE A 108 9.98 2.62 6.22
N TYR A 109 8.85 2.85 6.86
CA TYR A 109 7.66 3.47 6.28
C TYR A 109 7.32 4.75 7.05
N GLY A 110 6.61 5.65 6.39
CA GLY A 110 6.21 6.92 6.98
C GLY A 110 7.34 7.92 7.10
N GLY A 111 7.76 8.20 8.32
CA GLY A 111 8.86 9.14 8.62
C GLY A 111 10.24 8.49 8.57
N ASP A 112 11.19 9.10 9.27
CA ASP A 112 12.58 8.70 9.32
C ASP A 112 12.96 8.28 10.74
N PHE A 113 14.01 7.45 10.89
CA PHE A 113 14.63 7.13 12.17
C PHE A 113 16.04 7.73 12.27
N GLU A 114 16.42 8.13 13.48
CA GLU A 114 17.76 8.62 13.82
C GLU A 114 18.34 7.83 15.01
N ILE A 115 19.67 7.75 15.09
CA ILE A 115 20.36 7.19 16.26
C ILE A 115 19.98 8.01 17.48
N GLY A 116 19.62 7.33 18.58
CA GLY A 116 19.17 7.95 19.82
C GLY A 116 17.67 8.20 19.90
N ASP A 117 16.90 7.94 18.84
CA ASP A 117 15.43 8.01 18.91
C ASP A 117 14.88 7.05 19.97
N ASP A 118 13.97 7.55 20.81
CA ASP A 118 13.20 6.74 21.73
C ASP A 118 12.12 5.96 20.97
N VAL A 119 12.15 4.64 21.11
CA VAL A 119 11.25 3.73 20.39
C VAL A 119 10.52 2.78 21.32
N ALA A 120 9.33 2.36 20.88
CA ALA A 120 8.57 1.27 21.47
C ALA A 120 8.51 0.08 20.50
N VAL A 121 8.61 -1.13 21.06
CA VAL A 121 8.41 -2.40 20.35
C VAL A 121 6.97 -2.84 20.51
N LEU A 122 6.23 -2.96 19.42
CA LEU A 122 4.84 -3.42 19.45
C LEU A 122 4.74 -4.88 19.05
N PRO A 123 3.83 -5.67 19.66
CA PRO A 123 2.78 -5.24 20.59
C PRO A 123 3.19 -5.19 22.09
N SER A 124 4.43 -5.53 22.45
CA SER A 124 4.87 -5.64 23.84
C SER A 124 4.92 -4.30 24.59
N GLN A 125 4.98 -3.17 23.85
CA GLN A 125 5.16 -1.80 24.37
C GLN A 125 6.49 -1.60 25.17
N THR A 126 7.44 -2.51 24.97
CA THR A 126 8.75 -2.38 25.58
C THR A 126 9.50 -1.21 24.94
N LYS A 127 10.02 -0.31 25.76
CA LYS A 127 10.74 0.89 25.31
C LYS A 127 12.23 0.64 25.25
N SER A 128 12.90 1.28 24.30
CA SER A 128 14.35 1.32 24.17
C SER A 128 14.77 2.53 23.33
N LYS A 129 16.08 2.65 23.04
CA LYS A 129 16.63 3.65 22.11
C LYS A 129 17.32 2.98 20.94
N ILE A 130 17.32 3.67 19.81
CA ILE A 130 18.09 3.24 18.65
C ILE A 130 19.58 3.46 18.92
N LYS A 131 20.35 2.37 18.95
CA LYS A 131 21.79 2.38 19.17
C LYS A 131 22.56 2.59 17.88
N SER A 132 22.18 1.89 16.80
CA SER A 132 22.80 2.06 15.49
C SER A 132 21.81 1.77 14.36
N ILE A 133 22.05 2.38 13.21
CA ILE A 133 21.31 2.13 11.94
C ILE A 133 22.34 1.79 10.87
N ASN A 134 22.23 0.60 10.29
CA ASN A 134 23.20 0.10 9.33
C ASN A 134 22.52 -0.23 7.99
N PHE A 135 23.22 0.10 6.91
CA PHE A 135 22.88 -0.34 5.56
C PHE A 135 24.14 -1.02 4.98
N PHE A 136 24.07 -2.33 4.80
CA PHE A 136 25.25 -3.18 4.62
C PHE A 136 26.27 -2.96 5.75
N ASP A 137 27.51 -2.69 5.41
CA ASP A 137 28.61 -2.50 6.36
C ASP A 137 28.81 -1.04 6.82
N LYS A 138 27.88 -0.15 6.46
CA LYS A 138 27.97 1.29 6.79
C LYS A 138 26.91 1.68 7.80
N GLU A 139 27.35 2.43 8.83
CA GLU A 139 26.49 3.06 9.80
C GLU A 139 26.04 4.44 9.32
N PHE A 140 24.79 4.78 9.57
CA PHE A 140 24.16 6.04 9.22
C PHE A 140 23.52 6.68 10.46
N ALA A 141 23.74 7.97 10.64
CA ALA A 141 23.09 8.72 11.74
C ALA A 141 21.55 8.78 11.58
N ARG A 142 21.07 8.74 10.33
CA ARG A 142 19.64 8.82 9.97
C ARG A 142 19.34 7.92 8.79
N ALA A 143 18.22 7.25 8.86
CA ALA A 143 17.65 6.48 7.74
C ALA A 143 16.28 7.02 7.37
N LYS A 144 16.12 7.32 6.07
CA LYS A 144 14.91 7.91 5.52
C LYS A 144 13.84 6.85 5.23
N ARG A 145 12.59 7.31 5.14
CA ARG A 145 11.48 6.55 4.57
C ARG A 145 11.90 5.79 3.31
N GLY A 146 11.45 4.56 3.18
CA GLY A 146 11.74 3.69 2.04
C GLY A 146 13.07 2.92 2.14
N SER A 147 13.97 3.30 3.07
CA SER A 147 15.24 2.60 3.28
C SER A 147 15.02 1.23 3.92
N SER A 148 15.71 0.22 3.38
CA SER A 148 15.81 -1.11 4.01
C SER A 148 17.09 -1.14 4.82
N VAL A 149 16.98 -1.23 6.14
CA VAL A 149 18.09 -1.07 7.08
C VAL A 149 18.07 -2.14 8.16
N THR A 150 19.18 -2.21 8.89
CA THR A 150 19.32 -2.98 10.12
C THR A 150 19.44 -2.02 11.28
N ILE A 151 18.60 -2.19 12.31
CA ILE A 151 18.57 -1.36 13.52
C ILE A 151 19.02 -2.23 14.70
N THR A 152 19.88 -1.66 15.57
CA THR A 152 20.17 -2.22 16.89
C THR A 152 19.59 -1.32 17.97
N LEU A 153 19.23 -1.89 19.11
CA LEU A 153 18.71 -1.15 20.27
C LEU A 153 19.73 -1.13 21.40
N GLU A 154 19.64 -0.13 22.27
CA GLU A 154 20.52 -0.03 23.44
C GLU A 154 20.27 -1.15 24.44
N ASP A 155 19.00 -1.47 24.66
CA ASP A 155 18.60 -2.49 25.61
C ASP A 155 18.43 -3.86 24.93
N ASN A 156 18.67 -4.91 25.71
CA ASN A 156 18.44 -6.28 25.28
C ASN A 156 16.94 -6.64 25.37
N VAL A 157 16.13 -6.09 24.45
CA VAL A 157 14.70 -6.31 24.40
C VAL A 157 14.34 -7.51 23.54
N ASN A 158 13.22 -8.15 23.89
CA ASN A 158 12.73 -9.27 23.10
C ASN A 158 11.90 -8.76 21.92
N VAL A 159 12.50 -8.81 20.73
CA VAL A 159 11.85 -8.44 19.46
C VAL A 159 11.84 -9.66 18.55
N SER A 160 10.73 -9.90 17.92
CA SER A 160 10.52 -11.02 16.99
C SER A 160 10.14 -10.54 15.60
N ARG A 161 10.27 -11.41 14.59
CA ARG A 161 9.70 -11.17 13.28
C ARG A 161 8.18 -10.88 13.40
N GLY A 162 7.75 -9.79 12.79
CA GLY A 162 6.35 -9.35 12.85
C GLY A 162 6.09 -8.27 13.91
N ASP A 163 7.00 -8.07 14.86
CA ASP A 163 6.94 -6.92 15.74
C ASP A 163 7.22 -5.63 14.95
N MET A 164 6.85 -4.50 15.52
CA MET A 164 7.01 -3.19 14.89
C MET A 164 7.73 -2.24 15.84
N LEU A 165 8.78 -1.59 15.37
CA LEU A 165 9.37 -0.44 16.06
C LEU A 165 8.64 0.84 15.62
N VAL A 166 8.27 1.66 16.59
CA VAL A 166 7.62 2.95 16.40
C VAL A 166 8.28 4.00 17.30
N LYS A 167 8.27 5.24 16.90
CA LYS A 167 8.69 6.33 17.82
C LYS A 167 7.69 6.44 18.96
N ILE A 168 8.18 6.79 20.15
CA ILE A 168 7.30 7.08 21.30
C ILE A 168 6.41 8.28 20.93
N ASN A 169 5.12 8.21 21.26
CA ASN A 169 4.04 9.14 20.92
C ASN A 169 3.58 9.06 19.45
N GLU A 170 4.03 8.07 18.70
CA GLU A 170 3.55 7.78 17.35
C GLU A 170 2.94 6.36 17.28
N GLU A 171 2.46 5.81 18.39
CA GLU A 171 1.93 4.44 18.44
C GLU A 171 0.68 4.32 17.58
N PRO A 172 0.62 3.29 16.72
CA PRO A 172 -0.58 2.98 15.94
C PRO A 172 -1.67 2.38 16.81
N THR A 173 -2.88 2.31 16.28
CA THR A 173 -3.96 1.56 16.89
C THR A 173 -3.65 0.07 16.90
N ILE A 174 -3.80 -0.59 18.05
CA ILE A 174 -3.65 -2.04 18.19
C ILE A 174 -5.01 -2.64 18.52
N ALA A 175 -5.58 -3.42 17.62
CA ALA A 175 -6.88 -4.03 17.83
C ALA A 175 -7.02 -5.43 17.23
N LYS A 176 -8.03 -6.17 17.75
CA LYS A 176 -8.48 -7.47 17.23
C LYS A 176 -9.77 -7.38 16.43
N GLN A 177 -10.43 -6.23 16.44
CA GLN A 177 -11.63 -5.98 15.67
C GLN A 177 -11.37 -4.79 14.75
N LEU A 178 -11.64 -4.97 13.48
CA LEU A 178 -11.37 -3.98 12.45
C LEU A 178 -12.62 -3.80 11.59
N ASN A 179 -12.78 -2.58 11.09
CA ASN A 179 -13.59 -2.28 9.92
C ASN A 179 -12.65 -2.12 8.74
N ALA A 180 -12.98 -2.70 7.60
CA ALA A 180 -12.17 -2.61 6.40
C ALA A 180 -13.05 -2.51 5.16
N THR A 181 -12.60 -1.70 4.19
CA THR A 181 -13.11 -1.75 2.82
C THR A 181 -12.23 -2.69 2.03
N ILE A 182 -12.82 -3.69 1.39
CA ILE A 182 -12.09 -4.69 0.61
C ILE A 182 -12.63 -4.80 -0.80
N CYS A 183 -11.76 -5.18 -1.74
CA CYS A 183 -12.15 -5.68 -3.06
C CYS A 183 -12.00 -7.20 -3.04
N TRP A 184 -13.09 -7.92 -3.34
CA TRP A 184 -13.06 -9.38 -3.33
C TRP A 184 -12.57 -9.91 -4.68
N MET A 185 -11.54 -10.76 -4.66
CA MET A 185 -10.86 -11.22 -5.88
C MET A 185 -11.00 -12.73 -6.12
N ASP A 186 -11.72 -13.45 -5.25
CA ASP A 186 -11.97 -14.88 -5.43
C ASP A 186 -13.27 -15.14 -6.21
N LYS A 187 -13.31 -16.29 -6.91
CA LYS A 187 -14.52 -16.77 -7.60
C LYS A 187 -15.61 -17.24 -6.63
N GLU A 188 -15.19 -17.78 -5.47
CA GLU A 188 -16.11 -18.13 -4.39
C GLU A 188 -16.47 -16.85 -3.62
N PRO A 189 -17.76 -16.54 -3.46
CA PRO A 189 -18.19 -15.35 -2.73
C PRO A 189 -17.70 -15.34 -1.29
N LEU A 190 -17.29 -14.17 -0.80
CA LEU A 190 -17.02 -13.97 0.61
C LEU A 190 -18.33 -14.00 1.40
N GLN A 191 -18.37 -14.83 2.44
CA GLN A 191 -19.55 -14.97 3.30
C GLN A 191 -19.23 -14.56 4.74
N ALA A 192 -20.22 -14.00 5.42
CA ALA A 192 -20.16 -13.76 6.86
C ALA A 192 -19.98 -15.09 7.63
N ALA A 193 -19.38 -15.00 8.80
CA ALA A 193 -19.06 -16.12 9.70
C ALA A 193 -17.95 -17.08 9.23
N GLN A 194 -17.49 -17.00 8.00
CA GLN A 194 -16.34 -17.78 7.52
C GLN A 194 -15.02 -17.23 8.07
N LYS A 195 -14.00 -18.10 8.06
CA LYS A 195 -12.63 -17.77 8.48
C LYS A 195 -11.73 -17.62 7.26
N TYR A 196 -10.95 -16.57 7.27
CA TYR A 196 -9.98 -16.23 6.23
C TYR A 196 -8.61 -15.99 6.85
N TYR A 197 -7.59 -15.93 6.02
CA TYR A 197 -6.27 -15.48 6.43
C TYR A 197 -6.05 -14.04 5.98
N ILE A 198 -5.55 -13.22 6.91
CA ILE A 198 -5.08 -11.86 6.61
C ILE A 198 -3.57 -11.86 6.66
N LYS A 199 -2.96 -11.29 5.62
CA LYS A 199 -1.57 -10.92 5.60
C LYS A 199 -1.45 -9.41 5.76
N HIS A 200 -0.76 -8.97 6.81
CA HIS A 200 -0.50 -7.57 7.10
C HIS A 200 1.01 -7.35 7.26
N GLY A 201 1.66 -6.88 6.17
CA GLY A 201 3.12 -6.81 6.11
C GLY A 201 3.74 -8.19 6.25
N VAL A 202 4.49 -8.41 7.33
CA VAL A 202 5.12 -9.70 7.68
C VAL A 202 4.28 -10.54 8.65
N ASN A 203 3.12 -10.04 9.06
CA ASN A 203 2.21 -10.72 9.97
C ASN A 203 1.13 -11.47 9.23
N ASP A 204 0.81 -12.68 9.70
CA ASP A 204 -0.34 -13.47 9.28
C ASP A 204 -1.29 -13.64 10.48
N ALA A 205 -2.58 -13.50 10.26
CA ALA A 205 -3.59 -13.74 11.27
C ALA A 205 -4.81 -14.44 10.65
N GLN A 206 -5.51 -15.27 11.44
CA GLN A 206 -6.85 -15.69 11.05
C GLN A 206 -7.84 -14.58 11.34
N ALA A 207 -8.75 -14.35 10.41
CA ALA A 207 -9.82 -13.40 10.52
C ALA A 207 -11.18 -14.09 10.34
N LYS A 208 -12.13 -13.76 11.19
CA LYS A 208 -13.51 -14.15 11.02
C LYS A 208 -14.30 -12.91 10.61
N ILE A 209 -14.98 -12.97 9.46
CA ILE A 209 -15.90 -11.90 9.05
C ILE A 209 -17.10 -11.96 9.98
N THR A 210 -17.33 -10.88 10.72
CA THR A 210 -18.46 -10.78 11.67
C THR A 210 -19.67 -10.11 11.03
N GLN A 211 -19.44 -9.22 10.07
CA GLN A 211 -20.50 -8.53 9.35
C GLN A 211 -20.00 -8.09 7.97
N LEU A 212 -20.87 -8.16 6.97
CA LEU A 212 -20.76 -7.49 5.69
C LEU A 212 -21.77 -6.34 5.71
N SER A 213 -21.27 -5.09 5.77
CA SER A 213 -22.11 -3.92 6.07
C SER A 213 -22.72 -3.32 4.82
N ARG A 214 -21.94 -3.28 3.73
CA ARG A 214 -22.42 -2.73 2.45
C ARG A 214 -21.53 -3.17 1.28
N ILE A 215 -22.12 -3.19 0.09
CA ILE A 215 -21.40 -3.24 -1.19
C ILE A 215 -21.42 -1.83 -1.79
N ILE A 216 -20.27 -1.37 -2.25
CA ILE A 216 -20.08 -0.09 -2.95
C ILE A 216 -20.16 -0.38 -4.45
N LYS A 217 -21.13 0.21 -5.13
CA LYS A 217 -21.25 0.08 -6.57
C LYS A 217 -20.16 0.88 -7.27
N THR A 218 -19.42 0.23 -8.15
CA THR A 218 -18.26 0.82 -8.82
C THR A 218 -18.62 1.93 -9.82
N ASP A 219 -19.89 2.00 -10.23
CA ASP A 219 -20.45 3.07 -11.05
C ASP A 219 -20.91 4.29 -10.26
N PHE A 220 -20.68 4.28 -8.93
CA PHE A 220 -21.15 5.29 -7.97
C PHE A 220 -22.68 5.51 -7.94
N SER A 221 -23.46 4.56 -8.45
CA SER A 221 -24.94 4.64 -8.43
C SER A 221 -25.52 4.45 -7.01
N GLY A 222 -24.71 4.05 -6.04
CA GLY A 222 -25.11 3.90 -4.65
C GLY A 222 -24.43 2.74 -3.92
N VAL A 223 -25.07 2.32 -2.84
CA VAL A 223 -24.61 1.22 -2.00
C VAL A 223 -25.73 0.22 -1.76
N GLU A 224 -25.42 -1.05 -1.73
CA GLU A 224 -26.28 -2.11 -1.24
C GLU A 224 -25.99 -2.33 0.24
N LYS A 225 -27.00 -2.29 1.10
CA LYS A 225 -26.85 -2.42 2.56
C LYS A 225 -27.12 -3.85 3.01
N ASN A 226 -26.29 -4.33 3.95
CA ASN A 226 -26.40 -5.65 4.58
C ASN A 226 -26.54 -6.80 3.56
N PRO A 227 -25.67 -6.88 2.56
CA PRO A 227 -25.69 -7.99 1.60
C PRO A 227 -25.34 -9.31 2.30
N SER A 228 -25.77 -10.44 1.73
CA SER A 228 -25.47 -11.77 2.28
C SER A 228 -24.05 -12.22 1.98
N GLU A 229 -23.49 -11.78 0.86
CA GLU A 229 -22.18 -12.16 0.38
C GLU A 229 -21.56 -11.05 -0.48
N LEU A 230 -20.25 -11.15 -0.74
CA LEU A 230 -19.51 -10.26 -1.63
C LEU A 230 -18.92 -11.08 -2.76
N GLU A 231 -19.34 -10.81 -3.98
CA GLU A 231 -18.93 -11.53 -5.19
C GLU A 231 -17.60 -11.02 -5.76
N LEU A 232 -17.05 -11.78 -6.70
CA LEU A 232 -15.83 -11.42 -7.45
C LEU A 232 -15.90 -9.99 -8.00
N ASN A 233 -14.85 -9.22 -7.79
CA ASN A 233 -14.69 -7.81 -8.19
C ASN A 233 -15.62 -6.80 -7.51
N GLN A 234 -16.40 -7.22 -6.54
CA GLN A 234 -17.16 -6.28 -5.74
C GLN A 234 -16.31 -5.63 -4.65
N ILE A 235 -16.64 -4.40 -4.31
CA ILE A 235 -16.03 -3.65 -3.20
C ILE A 235 -17.05 -3.56 -2.09
N GLY A 236 -16.64 -3.91 -0.87
CA GLY A 236 -17.54 -3.90 0.27
C GLY A 236 -16.87 -3.56 1.59
N ASP A 237 -17.66 -3.03 2.51
CA ASP A 237 -17.24 -2.77 3.88
C ASP A 237 -17.58 -3.96 4.76
N ILE A 238 -16.57 -4.44 5.46
CA ILE A 238 -16.67 -5.59 6.36
C ILE A 238 -16.23 -5.24 7.77
N GLN A 239 -16.79 -5.95 8.73
CA GLN A 239 -16.25 -6.03 10.08
C GLN A 239 -15.61 -7.40 10.27
N LEU A 240 -14.43 -7.42 10.88
CA LEU A 240 -13.70 -8.66 11.08
C LEU A 240 -13.08 -8.74 12.49
N LYS A 241 -12.97 -9.95 12.99
CA LYS A 241 -12.31 -10.28 14.26
C LYS A 241 -11.09 -11.15 13.99
N LEU A 242 -9.95 -10.70 14.51
CA LEU A 242 -8.64 -11.35 14.32
C LEU A 242 -8.33 -12.32 15.46
N SER A 243 -7.55 -13.35 15.15
CA SER A 243 -7.02 -14.31 16.14
C SER A 243 -5.97 -13.66 17.06
N LYS A 244 -5.23 -12.69 16.56
CA LYS A 244 -4.24 -11.88 17.32
C LYS A 244 -4.41 -10.39 17.00
N PRO A 245 -3.98 -9.47 17.88
CA PRO A 245 -4.01 -8.04 17.55
C PRO A 245 -3.06 -7.71 16.41
N LEU A 246 -3.43 -6.76 15.58
CA LEU A 246 -2.58 -6.12 14.58
C LEU A 246 -2.48 -4.63 14.88
N ALA A 247 -1.34 -4.04 14.53
CA ALA A 247 -1.10 -2.62 14.62
C ALA A 247 -1.39 -1.98 13.25
N PHE A 248 -2.21 -0.92 13.21
CA PHE A 248 -2.60 -0.20 11.98
C PHE A 248 -2.89 1.28 12.28
N ASP A 249 -2.74 2.11 11.25
CA ASP A 249 -3.04 3.55 11.28
C ASP A 249 -4.41 3.87 10.73
#